data_66a3dfa243fdfb250e8012a9f883344e
#
_entry.id   66a3dfa243fdfb250e8012a9f883344e
#
_cell.length_a   1.000
_cell.length_b   1.000
_cell.length_c   1.000
_cell.angle_alpha   90.00
_cell.angle_beta   90.00
_cell.angle_gamma   90.00
#
_symmetry.space_group_name_H-M   'P 1'
#
loop_
_entity.id
_entity.type
_entity.pdbx_description
1 polymer ?
#
loop_
_entity_poly.entity_id
_entity_poly.type
_entity_poly.pdbx_seq_one_letter_code
_entity_poly.pdbx_strand_id
1 'polypeptide(L)'
;VTGGRGKRLTLLALCLSGTLLFGALGIWQLQRLAWKRDLIARVDARVNAPPVPVPPGVSWSTLDLDDAEYRRVRARGHFLHEKETLVDAVTEDGPGSWVITPLVTAEGTILVNRGFVPPELRDSALRAGGQPDGDVIVTGLLRRPEPGGRTLRANRPEDERWFSRDVAAIAAARGLEAVAPFFIDADASPVQGPAPRGGLTVVHFRNAHLSYALTWFALAGLCVAGLVLLVRPPARPEMAGRQA
;
A
#
# COMPACT_ATOMS: atom_id res chain seq x y z
N VAL A 1 -15.20 -58.84 -3.25
CA VAL A 1 -16.11 -57.86 -2.57
C VAL A 1 -15.36 -56.84 -1.68
N THR A 2 -14.04 -56.98 -1.50
CA THR A 2 -13.21 -56.09 -0.59
C THR A 2 -12.85 -54.74 -1.16
N GLY A 3 -12.85 -54.52 -2.50
CA GLY A 3 -12.42 -53.28 -3.13
C GLY A 3 -13.34 -52.05 -2.92
N GLY A 4 -14.64 -52.26 -2.71
CA GLY A 4 -15.61 -51.17 -2.57
C GLY A 4 -15.56 -50.46 -1.19
N ARG A 5 -15.31 -51.25 -0.11
CA ARG A 5 -15.22 -50.69 1.25
C ARG A 5 -13.99 -49.87 1.49
N GLY A 6 -12.83 -50.26 0.92
CA GLY A 6 -11.61 -49.50 0.97
C GLY A 6 -11.74 -48.15 0.27
N LYS A 7 -12.24 -48.12 -0.97
CA LYS A 7 -12.50 -46.89 -1.73
C LYS A 7 -13.42 -45.92 -0.98
N ARG A 8 -14.50 -46.43 -0.36
CA ARG A 8 -15.42 -45.59 0.44
C ARG A 8 -14.75 -44.97 1.66
N LEU A 9 -13.92 -45.72 2.39
CA LEU A 9 -13.17 -45.22 3.53
C LEU A 9 -12.16 -44.13 3.12
N THR A 10 -11.46 -44.33 2.00
CA THR A 10 -10.53 -43.32 1.44
C THR A 10 -11.27 -42.04 1.07
N LEU A 11 -12.42 -42.13 0.40
CA LEU A 11 -13.22 -40.96 0.05
C LEU A 11 -13.75 -40.22 1.29
N LEU A 12 -14.20 -40.95 2.30
CA LEU A 12 -14.63 -40.36 3.58
C LEU A 12 -13.48 -39.60 4.26
N ALA A 13 -12.29 -40.20 4.31
CA ALA A 13 -11.11 -39.59 4.87
C ALA A 13 -10.71 -38.30 4.08
N LEU A 14 -10.75 -38.34 2.76
CA LEU A 14 -10.47 -37.19 1.90
C LEU A 14 -11.48 -36.05 2.13
N CYS A 15 -12.77 -36.36 2.15
CA CYS A 15 -13.81 -35.36 2.39
C CYS A 15 -13.70 -34.76 3.81
N LEU A 16 -13.41 -35.56 4.82
CA LEU A 16 -13.22 -35.09 6.19
C LEU A 16 -11.99 -34.15 6.28
N SER A 17 -10.86 -34.60 5.73
CA SER A 17 -9.64 -33.79 5.69
C SER A 17 -9.84 -32.48 4.91
N GLY A 18 -10.54 -32.54 3.78
CA GLY A 18 -10.92 -31.35 3.00
C GLY A 18 -11.81 -30.39 3.77
N THR A 19 -12.82 -30.92 4.50
CA THR A 19 -13.69 -30.08 5.34
C THR A 19 -12.89 -29.34 6.41
N LEU A 20 -12.00 -30.03 7.10
CA LEU A 20 -11.17 -29.43 8.16
C LEU A 20 -10.19 -28.39 7.58
N LEU A 21 -9.51 -28.73 6.49
CA LEU A 21 -8.55 -27.85 5.84
C LEU A 21 -9.22 -26.58 5.31
N PHE A 22 -10.26 -26.72 4.51
CA PHE A 22 -10.95 -25.58 3.90
C PHE A 22 -11.69 -24.74 4.94
N GLY A 23 -12.26 -25.36 5.96
CA GLY A 23 -12.85 -24.68 7.10
C GLY A 23 -11.82 -23.82 7.85
N ALA A 24 -10.65 -24.39 8.15
CA ALA A 24 -9.56 -23.66 8.81
C ALA A 24 -9.05 -22.49 7.94
N LEU A 25 -8.88 -22.67 6.63
CA LEU A 25 -8.49 -21.61 5.69
C LEU A 25 -9.55 -20.52 5.61
N GLY A 26 -10.83 -20.87 5.63
CA GLY A 26 -11.93 -19.90 5.67
C GLY A 26 -11.89 -19.03 6.94
N ILE A 27 -11.72 -19.65 8.11
CA ILE A 27 -11.59 -18.96 9.39
C ILE A 27 -10.35 -18.05 9.39
N TRP A 28 -9.21 -18.54 8.93
CA TRP A 28 -7.99 -17.73 8.82
C TRP A 28 -8.20 -16.50 7.94
N GLN A 29 -8.89 -16.62 6.81
CA GLN A 29 -9.21 -15.48 5.94
C GLN A 29 -10.10 -14.45 6.63
N LEU A 30 -11.06 -14.87 7.45
CA LEU A 30 -11.89 -13.95 8.23
C LEU A 30 -11.08 -13.20 9.29
N GLN A 31 -10.16 -13.88 9.99
CA GLN A 31 -9.25 -13.24 10.95
C GLN A 31 -8.34 -12.22 10.24
N ARG A 32 -7.82 -12.58 9.07
CA ARG A 32 -6.99 -11.69 8.26
C ARG A 32 -7.79 -10.48 7.74
N LEU A 33 -9.05 -10.68 7.39
CA LEU A 33 -9.97 -9.61 7.00
C LEU A 33 -10.19 -8.59 8.15
N ALA A 34 -10.47 -9.08 9.35
CA ALA A 34 -10.65 -8.24 10.54
C ALA A 34 -9.39 -7.40 10.81
N TRP A 35 -8.24 -8.05 10.91
CA TRP A 35 -6.95 -7.38 11.10
C TRP A 35 -6.69 -6.29 10.02
N LYS A 36 -6.97 -6.62 8.74
CA LYS A 36 -6.77 -5.68 7.63
C LYS A 36 -7.71 -4.48 7.71
N ARG A 37 -8.97 -4.69 8.12
CA ARG A 37 -9.94 -3.60 8.31
C ARG A 37 -9.51 -2.66 9.43
N ASP A 38 -9.02 -3.19 10.54
CA ASP A 38 -8.50 -2.37 11.65
C ASP A 38 -7.27 -1.55 11.22
N LEU A 39 -6.38 -2.13 10.40
CA LEU A 39 -5.24 -1.42 9.83
C LEU A 39 -5.71 -0.27 8.94
N ILE A 40 -6.64 -0.53 8.02
CA ILE A 40 -7.21 0.49 7.12
C ILE A 40 -7.85 1.62 7.93
N ALA A 41 -8.69 1.30 8.92
CA ALA A 41 -9.35 2.30 9.76
C ALA A 41 -8.35 3.20 10.51
N ARG A 42 -7.24 2.63 11.01
CA ARG A 42 -6.18 3.43 11.66
C ARG A 42 -5.49 4.37 10.67
N VAL A 43 -5.19 3.89 9.46
CA VAL A 43 -4.57 4.73 8.43
C VAL A 43 -5.53 5.82 7.97
N ASP A 44 -6.79 5.50 7.72
CA ASP A 44 -7.82 6.47 7.32
C ASP A 44 -8.00 7.56 8.39
N ALA A 45 -8.00 7.18 9.66
CA ALA A 45 -8.07 8.13 10.77
C ALA A 45 -6.87 9.09 10.79
N ARG A 46 -5.65 8.61 10.47
CA ARG A 46 -4.43 9.43 10.40
C ARG A 46 -4.44 10.38 9.20
N VAL A 47 -4.82 9.87 8.03
CA VAL A 47 -4.88 10.64 6.78
C VAL A 47 -5.88 11.79 6.87
N ASN A 48 -7.01 11.58 7.54
CA ASN A 48 -8.09 12.56 7.68
C ASN A 48 -7.99 13.42 8.96
N ALA A 49 -6.99 13.17 9.81
CA ALA A 49 -6.77 13.97 11.01
C ALA A 49 -6.36 15.42 10.67
N PRO A 50 -6.66 16.40 11.53
CA PRO A 50 -6.08 17.73 11.40
C PRO A 50 -4.54 17.66 11.35
N PRO A 51 -3.89 18.49 10.51
CA PRO A 51 -2.44 18.45 10.39
C PRO A 51 -1.75 18.92 11.67
N VAL A 52 -0.78 18.13 12.14
CA VAL A 52 0.06 18.47 13.30
C VAL A 52 1.42 19.01 12.83
N PRO A 53 2.18 19.74 13.64
CA PRO A 53 3.56 20.09 13.30
C PRO A 53 4.40 18.85 13.02
N VAL A 54 5.37 18.96 12.11
CA VAL A 54 6.35 17.88 11.90
C VAL A 54 7.09 17.55 13.18
N PRO A 55 7.53 16.28 13.37
CA PRO A 55 8.35 15.90 14.52
C PRO A 55 9.58 16.82 14.64
N PRO A 56 9.94 17.27 15.85
CA PRO A 56 11.11 18.13 16.07
C PRO A 56 12.40 17.39 15.70
N GLY A 57 13.37 18.11 15.15
CA GLY A 57 14.65 17.57 14.65
C GLY A 57 15.40 16.72 15.68
N VAL A 58 15.35 17.11 16.95
CA VAL A 58 15.97 16.37 18.05
C VAL A 58 15.42 14.96 18.24
N SER A 59 14.21 14.68 17.79
CA SER A 59 13.55 13.38 17.91
C SER A 59 13.71 12.48 16.67
N TRP A 60 14.34 12.97 15.58
CA TRP A 60 14.39 12.22 14.31
C TRP A 60 15.14 10.90 14.41
N SER A 61 16.19 10.84 15.23
CA SER A 61 16.99 9.60 15.42
C SER A 61 16.25 8.49 16.17
N THR A 62 15.21 8.84 16.93
CA THR A 62 14.40 7.90 17.73
C THR A 62 12.96 7.74 17.24
N LEU A 63 12.63 8.42 16.12
CA LEU A 63 11.28 8.40 15.56
C LEU A 63 10.92 7.00 15.04
N ASP A 64 9.84 6.44 15.58
CA ASP A 64 9.24 5.23 14.99
C ASP A 64 8.49 5.62 13.70
N LEU A 65 9.13 5.31 12.57
CA LEU A 65 8.59 5.63 11.25
C LEU A 65 7.35 4.79 10.90
N ASP A 66 7.19 3.58 11.46
CA ASP A 66 6.02 2.75 11.24
C ASP A 66 4.78 3.34 11.92
N ASP A 67 4.97 3.90 13.12
CA ASP A 67 3.89 4.62 13.81
C ASP A 67 3.66 6.02 13.23
N ALA A 68 4.69 6.69 12.73
CA ALA A 68 4.56 8.03 12.15
C ALA A 68 3.99 8.04 10.73
N GLU A 69 4.07 6.92 10.00
CA GLU A 69 3.64 6.86 8.59
C GLU A 69 2.15 7.21 8.44
N TYR A 70 1.84 7.95 7.39
CA TYR A 70 0.52 8.51 7.07
C TYR A 70 -0.02 9.53 8.08
N ARG A 71 0.75 9.98 9.07
CA ARG A 71 0.36 11.16 9.86
C ARG A 71 0.26 12.37 8.95
N ARG A 72 -0.82 13.12 9.09
CA ARG A 72 -0.96 14.39 8.40
C ARG A 72 -0.17 15.45 9.15
N VAL A 73 0.83 16.04 8.48
CA VAL A 73 1.77 16.99 9.08
C VAL A 73 1.77 18.31 8.32
N ARG A 74 2.25 19.36 9.01
CA ARG A 74 2.55 20.65 8.40
C ARG A 74 3.97 21.06 8.75
N ALA A 75 4.70 21.58 7.75
CA ALA A 75 6.03 22.14 7.89
C ALA A 75 6.03 23.55 7.35
N ARG A 76 6.76 24.47 7.99
CA ARG A 76 7.03 25.82 7.49
C ARG A 76 8.50 25.93 7.14
N GLY A 77 8.83 26.47 5.97
CA GLY A 77 10.19 26.65 5.52
C GLY A 77 10.25 27.23 4.11
N HIS A 78 11.43 27.24 3.51
CA HIS A 78 11.63 27.64 2.12
C HIS A 78 12.18 26.47 1.29
N PHE A 79 11.77 26.37 0.03
CA PHE A 79 12.23 25.34 -0.87
C PHE A 79 13.61 25.69 -1.48
N LEU A 80 14.45 24.66 -1.63
CA LEU A 80 15.67 24.72 -2.44
C LEU A 80 15.36 24.17 -3.83
N HIS A 81 14.79 25.00 -4.70
CA HIS A 81 14.33 24.59 -6.02
C HIS A 81 15.47 24.09 -6.91
N GLU A 82 16.67 24.64 -6.75
CA GLU A 82 17.89 24.25 -7.47
C GLU A 82 18.38 22.84 -7.09
N LYS A 83 17.94 22.30 -5.95
CA LYS A 83 18.25 20.95 -5.48
C LYS A 83 17.12 19.95 -5.70
N GLU A 84 16.18 20.29 -6.55
CA GLU A 84 15.08 19.43 -6.92
C GLU A 84 15.57 18.10 -7.53
N THR A 85 14.85 17.01 -7.25
CA THR A 85 15.12 15.67 -7.78
C THR A 85 13.84 15.11 -8.40
N LEU A 86 13.96 14.61 -9.63
CA LEU A 86 12.84 13.98 -10.34
C LEU A 86 12.92 12.48 -10.22
N VAL A 87 11.91 11.86 -9.61
CA VAL A 87 11.81 10.41 -9.42
C VAL A 87 10.79 9.86 -10.43
N ASP A 88 11.18 8.88 -11.23
CA ASP A 88 10.31 8.26 -12.24
C ASP A 88 9.02 7.74 -11.60
N ALA A 89 7.89 8.10 -12.20
CA ALA A 89 6.55 7.76 -11.72
C ALA A 89 5.66 7.26 -12.84
N VAL A 90 4.71 6.40 -12.48
CA VAL A 90 3.58 6.04 -13.33
C VAL A 90 2.33 6.22 -12.48
N THR A 91 1.44 7.10 -12.91
CA THR A 91 0.17 7.42 -12.27
C THR A 91 -1.00 7.10 -13.21
N GLU A 92 -2.21 7.39 -12.79
CA GLU A 92 -3.39 7.31 -13.67
C GLU A 92 -3.31 8.27 -14.86
N ASP A 93 -2.53 9.36 -14.74
CA ASP A 93 -2.26 10.30 -15.82
C ASP A 93 -1.16 9.82 -16.78
N GLY A 94 -0.63 8.61 -16.58
CA GLY A 94 0.44 8.05 -17.38
C GLY A 94 1.83 8.15 -16.76
N PRO A 95 2.89 7.93 -17.58
CA PRO A 95 4.27 8.06 -17.13
C PRO A 95 4.68 9.51 -16.93
N GLY A 96 5.58 9.76 -15.98
CA GLY A 96 6.11 11.09 -15.67
C GLY A 96 7.08 11.04 -14.50
N SER A 97 7.09 12.07 -13.66
CA SER A 97 8.00 12.15 -12.52
C SER A 97 7.34 12.75 -11.28
N TRP A 98 7.70 12.23 -10.11
CA TRP A 98 7.51 12.94 -8.85
C TRP A 98 8.59 14.00 -8.68
N VAL A 99 8.17 15.16 -8.21
CA VAL A 99 9.04 16.30 -7.95
C VAL A 99 9.39 16.34 -6.48
N ILE A 100 10.60 15.92 -6.13
CA ILE A 100 11.11 15.93 -4.76
C ILE A 100 11.95 17.18 -4.57
N THR A 101 11.51 18.08 -3.71
CA THR A 101 12.21 19.35 -3.44
C THR A 101 12.55 19.44 -1.96
N PRO A 102 13.81 19.74 -1.59
CA PRO A 102 14.16 19.98 -0.19
C PRO A 102 13.47 21.23 0.36
N LEU A 103 12.90 21.14 1.55
CA LEU A 103 12.33 22.23 2.33
C LEU A 103 13.20 22.44 3.54
N VAL A 104 13.86 23.61 3.65
CA VAL A 104 14.62 23.99 4.82
C VAL A 104 13.67 24.58 5.84
N THR A 105 13.63 23.97 7.03
CA THR A 105 12.77 24.34 8.15
C THR A 105 13.62 24.70 9.37
N ALA A 106 12.97 25.16 10.45
CA ALA A 106 13.65 25.36 11.74
C ALA A 106 14.16 24.06 12.36
N GLU A 107 13.56 22.90 12.00
CA GLU A 107 13.91 21.58 12.52
C GLU A 107 15.03 20.89 11.74
N GLY A 108 15.36 21.39 10.55
CA GLY A 108 16.29 20.81 9.58
C GLY A 108 15.68 20.70 8.19
N THR A 109 16.31 19.96 7.31
CA THR A 109 15.86 19.78 5.92
C THR A 109 14.90 18.61 5.80
N ILE A 110 13.75 18.81 5.16
CA ILE A 110 12.76 17.77 4.90
C ILE A 110 12.57 17.66 3.39
N LEU A 111 12.66 16.44 2.83
CA LEU A 111 12.31 16.22 1.43
C LEU A 111 10.79 16.26 1.27
N VAL A 112 10.31 17.01 0.30
CA VAL A 112 8.89 17.14 0.00
C VAL A 112 8.62 16.65 -1.42
N ASN A 113 7.78 15.64 -1.56
CA ASN A 113 7.17 15.29 -2.83
C ASN A 113 6.07 16.31 -3.12
N ARG A 114 6.36 17.26 -3.99
CA ARG A 114 5.43 18.34 -4.36
C ARG A 114 4.33 17.88 -5.31
N GLY A 115 4.50 16.69 -5.90
CA GLY A 115 3.50 16.10 -6.80
C GLY A 115 4.11 15.62 -8.12
N PHE A 116 3.20 15.25 -9.01
CA PHE A 116 3.50 14.68 -10.32
C PHE A 116 3.63 15.74 -11.39
N VAL A 117 4.58 15.51 -12.30
CA VAL A 117 4.69 16.24 -13.56
C VAL A 117 4.78 15.27 -14.73
N PRO A 118 4.07 15.53 -15.84
CA PRO A 118 4.21 14.75 -17.06
C PRO A 118 5.57 15.03 -17.74
N PRO A 119 5.99 14.22 -18.74
CA PRO A 119 7.29 14.36 -19.39
C PRO A 119 7.55 15.75 -19.98
N GLU A 120 6.52 16.41 -20.49
CA GLU A 120 6.58 17.74 -21.12
C GLU A 120 6.92 18.85 -20.13
N LEU A 121 6.62 18.65 -18.85
CA LEU A 121 6.91 19.58 -17.75
C LEU A 121 8.09 19.12 -16.88
N ARG A 122 8.93 18.21 -17.39
CA ARG A 122 10.13 17.75 -16.67
C ARG A 122 11.12 18.88 -16.41
N ASP A 123 11.29 19.79 -17.37
CA ASP A 123 12.13 20.98 -17.20
C ASP A 123 11.47 21.93 -16.20
N SER A 124 12.22 22.28 -15.14
CA SER A 124 11.76 23.19 -14.10
C SER A 124 11.48 24.61 -14.62
N ALA A 125 12.15 25.05 -15.68
CA ALA A 125 11.93 26.36 -16.31
C ALA A 125 10.51 26.48 -16.89
N LEU A 126 9.95 25.37 -17.41
CA LEU A 126 8.59 25.34 -17.97
C LEU A 126 7.49 25.41 -16.90
N ARG A 127 7.85 25.30 -15.63
CA ARG A 127 6.93 25.32 -14.47
C ARG A 127 7.39 26.31 -13.39
N ALA A 128 8.08 27.37 -13.78
CA ALA A 128 8.56 28.41 -12.86
C ALA A 128 7.42 29.01 -12.01
N GLY A 129 6.21 29.18 -12.56
CA GLY A 129 5.04 29.63 -11.82
C GLY A 129 4.58 28.68 -10.70
N GLY A 130 5.04 27.44 -10.71
CA GLY A 130 4.81 26.45 -9.65
C GLY A 130 5.94 26.40 -8.60
N GLN A 131 6.89 27.32 -8.63
CA GLN A 131 8.02 27.42 -7.69
C GLN A 131 7.82 28.64 -6.78
N PRO A 132 7.14 28.49 -5.63
CA PRO A 132 6.92 29.60 -4.71
C PRO A 132 8.23 30.06 -4.10
N ASP A 133 8.44 31.40 -4.10
CA ASP A 133 9.55 32.05 -3.42
C ASP A 133 9.23 32.30 -1.94
N GLY A 134 10.29 32.33 -1.11
CA GLY A 134 10.19 32.64 0.31
C GLY A 134 9.60 31.52 1.15
N ASP A 135 9.09 31.88 2.33
CA ASP A 135 8.51 30.93 3.30
C ASP A 135 7.15 30.42 2.84
N VAL A 136 7.01 29.12 2.86
CA VAL A 136 5.77 28.41 2.56
C VAL A 136 5.33 27.54 3.74
N ILE A 137 4.06 27.19 3.78
CA ILE A 137 3.53 26.16 4.66
C ILE A 137 3.14 24.97 3.78
N VAL A 138 3.82 23.84 3.98
CA VAL A 138 3.50 22.58 3.33
C VAL A 138 2.67 21.73 4.27
N THR A 139 1.52 21.26 3.80
CA THR A 139 0.71 20.23 4.48
C THR A 139 0.71 18.97 3.64
N GLY A 140 0.78 17.82 4.29
CA GLY A 140 0.81 16.54 3.58
C GLY A 140 0.98 15.36 4.52
N LEU A 141 1.22 14.18 3.94
CA LEU A 141 1.39 12.94 4.69
C LEU A 141 2.86 12.64 4.90
N LEU A 142 3.25 12.35 6.15
CA LEU A 142 4.58 11.84 6.48
C LEU A 142 4.73 10.43 5.90
N ARG A 143 5.82 10.19 5.19
CA ARG A 143 6.11 8.93 4.49
C ARG A 143 7.50 8.41 4.82
N ARG A 144 7.59 7.10 4.91
CA ARG A 144 8.88 6.42 5.07
C ARG A 144 9.71 6.47 3.78
N PRO A 145 11.06 6.51 3.87
CA PRO A 145 11.92 6.41 2.71
C PRO A 145 11.70 5.11 1.94
N GLU A 146 11.98 5.17 0.65
CA GLU A 146 11.95 4.02 -0.27
C GLU A 146 13.39 3.73 -0.74
N PRO A 147 14.22 3.01 0.04
CA PRO A 147 15.63 2.85 -0.26
C PRO A 147 15.89 1.95 -1.47
N GLY A 148 16.98 2.23 -2.21
CA GLY A 148 17.59 1.33 -3.18
C GLY A 148 16.97 1.29 -4.57
N GLY A 149 15.82 1.92 -4.81
CA GLY A 149 15.15 1.90 -6.10
C GLY A 149 13.92 0.98 -6.13
N ARG A 150 13.48 0.61 -7.33
CA ARG A 150 12.38 -0.34 -7.56
C ARG A 150 12.93 -1.73 -7.91
N THR A 151 12.05 -2.77 -7.82
CA THR A 151 12.37 -4.10 -8.33
C THR A 151 12.93 -4.01 -9.75
N LEU A 152 14.13 -4.53 -9.98
CA LEU A 152 14.87 -4.52 -11.25
C LEU A 152 15.43 -3.15 -11.71
N ARG A 153 15.27 -2.08 -10.94
CA ARG A 153 15.78 -0.73 -11.28
C ARG A 153 16.34 -0.04 -10.03
N ALA A 154 17.66 -0.12 -9.83
CA ALA A 154 18.33 0.62 -8.78
C ALA A 154 18.41 2.13 -9.12
N ASN A 155 18.38 2.99 -8.08
CA ASN A 155 18.68 4.39 -8.24
C ASN A 155 20.14 4.54 -8.74
N ARG A 156 20.36 5.50 -9.64
CA ARG A 156 21.67 5.86 -10.19
C ARG A 156 21.86 7.37 -10.08
N PRO A 157 22.32 7.86 -8.93
CA PRO A 157 22.50 9.28 -8.67
C PRO A 157 23.46 9.96 -9.66
N GLU A 158 24.48 9.25 -10.09
CA GLU A 158 25.49 9.71 -11.07
C GLU A 158 24.90 10.03 -12.46
N ASP A 159 23.81 9.34 -12.81
CA ASP A 159 23.08 9.52 -14.08
C ASP A 159 21.82 10.40 -13.91
N GLU A 160 21.58 10.98 -12.74
CA GLU A 160 20.32 11.65 -12.35
C GLU A 160 19.07 10.79 -12.59
N ARG A 161 19.20 9.45 -12.40
CA ARG A 161 18.10 8.49 -12.61
C ARG A 161 17.62 7.93 -11.28
N TRP A 162 16.42 8.33 -10.92
CA TRP A 162 15.78 7.97 -9.67
C TRP A 162 14.50 7.19 -9.92
N PHE A 163 14.37 6.02 -9.27
CA PHE A 163 13.24 5.11 -9.41
C PHE A 163 12.45 4.95 -8.10
N SER A 164 12.98 5.50 -7.00
CA SER A 164 12.33 5.51 -5.68
C SER A 164 12.70 6.76 -4.90
N ARG A 165 11.89 7.09 -3.90
CA ARG A 165 12.08 8.23 -3.02
C ARG A 165 13.02 7.88 -1.88
N ASP A 166 14.26 7.60 -2.23
CA ASP A 166 15.34 7.25 -1.31
C ASP A 166 15.91 8.53 -0.68
N VAL A 167 15.43 8.85 0.52
CA VAL A 167 15.79 10.08 1.23
C VAL A 167 17.28 10.19 1.44
N ALA A 168 17.94 9.12 1.86
CA ALA A 168 19.39 9.16 2.17
C ALA A 168 20.22 9.35 0.90
N ALA A 169 19.89 8.63 -0.17
CA ALA A 169 20.61 8.74 -1.45
C ALA A 169 20.40 10.12 -2.10
N ILE A 170 19.17 10.65 -2.07
CA ILE A 170 18.86 11.99 -2.58
C ILE A 170 19.60 13.05 -1.77
N ALA A 171 19.59 12.95 -0.44
CA ALA A 171 20.28 13.88 0.44
C ALA A 171 21.78 13.92 0.15
N ALA A 172 22.42 12.75 0.02
CA ALA A 172 23.83 12.66 -0.32
C ALA A 172 24.14 13.25 -1.70
N ALA A 173 23.34 12.93 -2.73
CA ALA A 173 23.55 13.43 -4.09
C ALA A 173 23.36 14.95 -4.20
N ARG A 174 22.49 15.53 -3.36
CA ARG A 174 22.21 16.98 -3.34
C ARG A 174 23.07 17.75 -2.32
N GLY A 175 23.96 17.08 -1.58
CA GLY A 175 24.78 17.71 -0.53
C GLY A 175 23.91 18.41 0.52
N LEU A 176 22.90 17.71 1.02
CA LEU A 176 21.99 18.21 2.06
C LEU A 176 22.47 17.75 3.44
N GLU A 177 22.36 18.65 4.41
CA GLU A 177 22.69 18.38 5.82
C GLU A 177 21.42 18.38 6.68
N ALA A 178 21.50 17.74 7.86
CA ALA A 178 20.43 17.68 8.85
C ALA A 178 19.08 17.25 8.22
N VAL A 179 19.09 16.16 7.43
CA VAL A 179 17.92 15.71 6.69
C VAL A 179 17.07 14.78 7.54
N ALA A 180 15.76 15.02 7.55
CA ALA A 180 14.78 14.15 8.21
C ALA A 180 14.82 12.73 7.65
N PRO A 181 14.66 11.67 8.47
CA PRO A 181 14.64 10.28 8.02
C PRO A 181 13.32 9.88 7.33
N PHE A 182 12.52 10.85 6.94
CA PHE A 182 11.23 10.70 6.26
C PHE A 182 11.08 11.79 5.19
N PHE A 183 10.06 11.66 4.36
CA PHE A 183 9.66 12.73 3.46
C PHE A 183 8.17 13.07 3.64
N ILE A 184 7.72 14.16 3.04
CA ILE A 184 6.31 14.56 3.04
C ILE A 184 5.76 14.42 1.63
N ASP A 185 4.67 13.65 1.46
CA ASP A 185 3.83 13.71 0.26
C ASP A 185 2.86 14.89 0.43
N ALA A 186 3.10 15.98 -0.30
CA ALA A 186 2.30 17.18 -0.17
C ALA A 186 0.86 16.97 -0.65
N ASP A 187 -0.09 17.59 0.06
CA ASP A 187 -1.47 17.73 -0.38
C ASP A 187 -1.54 18.52 -1.69
N ALA A 188 -2.71 18.48 -2.34
CA ALA A 188 -2.96 19.33 -3.51
C ALA A 188 -2.72 20.81 -3.15
N SER A 189 -1.83 21.45 -3.90
CA SER A 189 -1.57 22.88 -3.74
C SER A 189 -2.56 23.69 -4.58
N PRO A 190 -3.09 24.80 -4.06
CA PRO A 190 -3.94 25.72 -4.83
C PRO A 190 -3.15 26.58 -5.84
N VAL A 191 -1.87 26.31 -6.07
CA VAL A 191 -1.03 27.06 -7.01
C VAL A 191 -1.60 26.95 -8.42
N GLN A 192 -1.90 28.09 -9.02
CA GLN A 192 -2.39 28.19 -10.41
C GLN A 192 -1.20 28.09 -11.37
N GLY A 193 -1.38 27.35 -12.46
CA GLY A 193 -0.37 27.22 -13.51
C GLY A 193 0.26 25.82 -13.61
N PRO A 194 1.26 25.63 -14.47
CA PRO A 194 1.97 24.37 -14.65
C PRO A 194 2.86 24.09 -13.42
N ALA A 195 2.26 23.55 -12.38
CA ALA A 195 2.92 23.17 -11.12
C ALA A 195 2.87 21.67 -10.95
N PRO A 196 3.75 21.08 -10.11
CA PRO A 196 3.61 19.70 -9.71
C PRO A 196 2.22 19.47 -9.09
N ARG A 197 1.49 18.44 -9.58
CA ARG A 197 0.17 18.09 -9.06
C ARG A 197 0.31 17.24 -7.80
N GLY A 198 0.16 17.87 -6.64
CA GLY A 198 0.12 17.21 -5.34
C GLY A 198 -1.21 16.49 -5.05
N GLY A 199 -1.30 15.86 -3.87
CA GLY A 199 -2.52 15.16 -3.44
C GLY A 199 -2.79 13.84 -4.16
N LEU A 200 -1.83 13.29 -4.91
CA LEU A 200 -1.96 12.03 -5.63
C LEU A 200 -1.55 10.80 -4.80
N THR A 201 -1.34 10.96 -3.52
CA THR A 201 -1.04 9.84 -2.63
C THR A 201 -2.30 9.01 -2.44
N VAL A 202 -2.42 7.94 -3.23
CA VAL A 202 -3.53 7.00 -3.10
C VAL A 202 -3.18 5.99 -2.00
N VAL A 203 -3.81 6.15 -0.84
CA VAL A 203 -3.74 5.17 0.24
C VAL A 203 -4.84 4.14 0.02
N HIS A 204 -4.63 3.25 -0.96
CA HIS A 204 -5.62 2.21 -1.27
C HIS A 204 -5.09 0.82 -0.90
N PHE A 205 -5.77 0.17 0.06
CA PHE A 205 -5.44 -1.18 0.48
C PHE A 205 -6.34 -2.19 -0.24
N ARG A 206 -5.77 -2.97 -1.14
CA ARG A 206 -6.48 -4.09 -1.75
C ARG A 206 -6.88 -5.10 -0.67
N ASN A 207 -8.18 -5.41 -0.57
CA ASN A 207 -8.73 -6.32 0.43
C ASN A 207 -9.70 -7.32 -0.21
N ALA A 208 -9.18 -8.50 -0.58
CA ALA A 208 -9.94 -9.58 -1.20
C ALA A 208 -10.22 -10.75 -0.23
N HIS A 209 -9.92 -10.59 1.06
CA HIS A 209 -10.01 -11.68 2.04
C HIS A 209 -11.42 -12.26 2.17
N LEU A 210 -12.47 -11.44 2.03
CA LEU A 210 -13.85 -11.92 2.07
C LEU A 210 -14.16 -12.89 0.92
N SER A 211 -13.75 -12.55 -0.30
CA SER A 211 -13.96 -13.41 -1.48
C SER A 211 -13.27 -14.77 -1.29
N TYR A 212 -12.04 -14.76 -0.79
CA TYR A 212 -11.32 -16.01 -0.50
C TYR A 212 -11.96 -16.80 0.63
N ALA A 213 -12.45 -16.16 1.70
CA ALA A 213 -13.17 -16.84 2.77
C ALA A 213 -14.41 -17.57 2.25
N LEU A 214 -15.22 -16.92 1.42
CA LEU A 214 -16.39 -17.50 0.79
C LEU A 214 -16.03 -18.70 -0.09
N THR A 215 -14.96 -18.61 -0.87
CA THR A 215 -14.46 -19.72 -1.70
C THR A 215 -14.08 -20.93 -0.83
N TRP A 216 -13.32 -20.70 0.24
CA TRP A 216 -12.92 -21.79 1.15
C TRP A 216 -14.10 -22.46 1.84
N PHE A 217 -15.08 -21.68 2.33
CA PHE A 217 -16.27 -22.24 2.93
C PHE A 217 -17.16 -22.98 1.93
N ALA A 218 -17.24 -22.53 0.67
CA ALA A 218 -17.94 -23.25 -0.38
C ALA A 218 -17.30 -24.63 -0.65
N LEU A 219 -15.96 -24.69 -0.72
CA LEU A 219 -15.22 -25.94 -0.86
C LEU A 219 -15.42 -26.86 0.35
N ALA A 220 -15.40 -26.31 1.57
CA ALA A 220 -15.72 -27.08 2.78
C ALA A 220 -17.14 -27.65 2.72
N GLY A 221 -18.11 -26.85 2.29
CA GLY A 221 -19.50 -27.27 2.09
C GLY A 221 -19.66 -28.42 1.07
N LEU A 222 -18.90 -28.37 -0.03
CA LEU A 222 -18.85 -29.46 -1.01
C LEU A 222 -18.30 -30.76 -0.39
N CYS A 223 -17.25 -30.65 0.42
CA CYS A 223 -16.71 -31.83 1.14
C CYS A 223 -17.74 -32.41 2.14
N VAL A 224 -18.46 -31.54 2.87
CA VAL A 224 -19.55 -31.98 3.78
C VAL A 224 -20.66 -32.64 2.99
N ALA A 225 -21.10 -32.11 1.85
CA ALA A 225 -22.09 -32.72 0.99
C ALA A 225 -21.63 -34.11 0.52
N GLY A 226 -20.34 -34.25 0.14
CA GLY A 226 -19.72 -35.53 -0.19
C GLY A 226 -19.79 -36.54 0.99
N LEU A 227 -19.46 -36.10 2.22
CA LEU A 227 -19.58 -36.92 3.41
C LEU A 227 -21.03 -37.42 3.62
N VAL A 228 -21.99 -36.52 3.52
CA VAL A 228 -23.43 -36.87 3.67
C VAL A 228 -23.85 -37.90 2.64
N LEU A 229 -23.47 -37.71 1.36
CA LEU A 229 -23.81 -38.67 0.29
C LEU A 229 -23.16 -40.06 0.51
N LEU A 230 -21.91 -40.07 0.96
CA LEU A 230 -21.18 -41.32 1.23
C LEU A 230 -21.71 -42.07 2.45
N VAL A 231 -22.29 -41.38 3.44
CA VAL A 231 -22.84 -42.01 4.65
C VAL A 231 -24.30 -42.47 4.47
N ARG A 232 -25.06 -41.84 3.56
CA ARG A 232 -26.45 -42.22 3.30
C ARG A 232 -26.52 -43.68 2.86
N PRO A 233 -27.44 -44.49 3.43
CA PRO A 233 -27.71 -45.85 2.96
C PRO A 233 -28.31 -45.77 1.55
N PRO A 234 -28.03 -46.77 0.67
CA PRO A 234 -28.69 -46.85 -0.63
C PRO A 234 -30.21 -46.93 -0.45
N ALA A 235 -30.96 -46.16 -1.23
CA ALA A 235 -32.40 -46.20 -1.25
C ALA A 235 -32.85 -47.67 -1.50
N ARG A 236 -33.71 -48.22 -0.65
CA ARG A 236 -34.31 -49.53 -0.90
C ARG A 236 -35.09 -49.44 -2.19
N PRO A 237 -34.87 -50.36 -3.16
CA PRO A 237 -35.73 -50.42 -4.34
C PRO A 237 -37.15 -50.72 -3.86
N GLU A 238 -38.07 -49.85 -4.20
CA GLU A 238 -39.49 -50.01 -4.01
C GLU A 238 -39.90 -51.28 -4.78
N MET A 239 -40.22 -52.37 -4.04
CA MET A 239 -40.70 -53.58 -4.67
C MET A 239 -42.08 -53.24 -5.27
N ALA A 240 -42.09 -52.97 -6.58
CA ALA A 240 -43.32 -52.88 -7.35
C ALA A 240 -44.13 -54.12 -7.08
N GLY A 241 -45.27 -53.91 -6.42
CA GLY A 241 -46.19 -54.96 -6.02
C GLY A 241 -46.58 -55.82 -7.22
N ARG A 242 -46.26 -57.10 -7.14
CA ARG A 242 -46.91 -58.13 -7.97
C ARG A 242 -48.38 -58.11 -7.62
N GLN A 243 -49.20 -57.56 -8.49
CA GLN A 243 -50.59 -57.83 -8.55
C GLN A 243 -50.75 -59.14 -9.33
N ALA A 244 -51.21 -60.17 -8.67
CA ALA A 244 -51.73 -61.39 -9.27
C ALA A 244 -53.21 -61.20 -9.63
#